data_9201fabd7eeb516935b4b18bc98a342b
#
_entry.id   9201fabd7eeb516935b4b18bc98a342b
#
_cell.length_a   1.000
_cell.length_b   1.000
_cell.length_c   1.000
_cell.angle_alpha   90.00
_cell.angle_beta   90.00
_cell.angle_gamma   90.00
#
_symmetry.space_group_name_H-M   'P 1'
#
loop_
_entity.id
_entity.type
_entity.pdbx_description
1 polymer ?
#
loop_
_entity_poly.entity_id
_entity_poly.type
_entity_poly.pdbx_seq_one_letter_code
_entity_poly.pdbx_strand_id
1 'polypeptide(L)'
;MRSSKSSYPRLLAGAYAALLSIAPGAPAPVSAADDPLGAAVEAARKTHEEKQLQSLKAQLEQMIAQNPNDAGLYLDLAKVQEYFLDVYETRRDKKAAGEAVDKALDADQRCIQLNDKSADAHSLLADLYGRKISLGNAMFAGPKFGPKVKEENAKAMALDDKNPRVWASLGRQYLMTPKMFGGDVAKSIESFQKSLAFDSSRDETRVWLAKSFQKQGDRAKARDAVQHAVALNPDSPWVRNAANSLN
;
A
#
# COMPACT_ATOMS: atom_id res chain seq x y z
N MET A 1 -6.58 14.35 88.16
CA MET A 1 -5.47 13.49 88.70
C MET A 1 -4.98 12.54 87.62
N ARG A 2 -3.66 12.58 87.36
CA ARG A 2 -2.80 11.58 86.62
C ARG A 2 -3.20 11.13 85.24
N SER A 3 -2.65 11.79 84.25
CA SER A 3 -1.64 11.42 83.29
C SER A 3 -1.29 9.92 83.18
N SER A 4 -1.51 9.38 82.00
CA SER A 4 -0.80 8.18 81.56
C SER A 4 -0.44 8.37 80.09
N LYS A 5 0.88 8.55 79.87
CA LYS A 5 1.53 8.58 78.54
C LYS A 5 1.62 7.12 78.05
N SER A 6 1.13 6.86 76.84
CA SER A 6 1.42 5.62 76.14
C SER A 6 2.29 5.93 74.92
N SER A 7 3.50 5.38 74.95
CA SER A 7 4.52 5.44 73.93
C SER A 7 4.25 4.39 72.84
N TYR A 8 4.15 4.78 71.58
CA TYR A 8 4.15 3.86 70.44
C TYR A 8 5.54 3.84 69.81
N PRO A 9 6.08 2.67 69.46
CA PRO A 9 7.36 2.59 68.78
C PRO A 9 7.22 2.92 67.30
N ARG A 10 8.20 3.69 66.77
CA ARG A 10 8.39 3.98 65.38
C ARG A 10 8.76 2.68 64.63
N LEU A 11 7.88 2.25 63.72
CA LEU A 11 8.17 1.25 62.71
C LEU A 11 8.87 1.95 61.53
N LEU A 12 10.06 1.40 61.23
CA LEU A 12 10.90 1.74 60.09
C LEU A 12 10.14 1.51 58.75
N ALA A 13 9.96 2.59 57.99
CA ALA A 13 9.48 2.49 56.61
C ALA A 13 10.62 1.94 55.72
N GLY A 14 10.49 0.68 55.35
CA GLY A 14 11.35 0.09 54.32
C GLY A 14 11.00 0.67 52.96
N ALA A 15 11.97 1.35 52.35
CA ALA A 15 11.89 1.83 50.98
C ALA A 15 11.90 0.66 50.03
N TYR A 16 10.74 0.31 49.43
CA TYR A 16 10.65 -0.56 48.26
C TYR A 16 11.08 0.28 47.05
N ALA A 17 12.31 0.09 46.60
CA ALA A 17 12.76 0.54 45.31
C ALA A 17 12.06 -0.34 44.24
N ALA A 18 11.01 0.22 43.64
CA ALA A 18 10.41 -0.34 42.42
C ALA A 18 11.42 -0.19 41.28
N LEU A 19 12.07 -1.26 40.92
CA LEU A 19 12.80 -1.39 39.66
C LEU A 19 11.76 -1.32 38.53
N LEU A 20 11.58 -0.13 37.95
CA LEU A 20 10.93 0.06 36.67
C LEU A 20 11.82 -0.62 35.62
N SER A 21 11.46 -1.84 35.21
CA SER A 21 12.00 -2.45 34.01
C SER A 21 11.53 -1.61 32.82
N ILE A 22 12.44 -0.78 32.31
CA ILE A 22 12.26 -0.12 31.02
C ILE A 22 12.30 -1.25 29.98
N ALA A 23 11.13 -1.65 29.49
CA ALA A 23 11.04 -2.44 28.28
C ALA A 23 11.73 -1.65 27.16
N PRO A 24 12.57 -2.26 26.30
CA PRO A 24 13.13 -1.56 25.18
C PRO A 24 11.97 -1.05 24.33
N GLY A 25 11.86 0.28 24.23
CA GLY A 25 10.81 0.94 23.49
C GLY A 25 10.82 0.46 22.04
N ALA A 26 9.65 0.16 21.50
CA ALA A 26 9.49 0.00 20.08
C ALA A 26 10.09 1.23 19.38
N PRO A 27 10.87 1.06 18.30
CA PRO A 27 11.43 2.19 17.58
C PRO A 27 10.27 3.13 17.19
N ALA A 28 10.45 4.42 17.43
CA ALA A 28 9.49 5.43 17.01
C ALA A 28 9.29 5.31 15.48
N PRO A 29 8.08 5.56 14.95
CA PRO A 29 7.87 5.56 13.52
C PRO A 29 8.83 6.57 12.88
N VAL A 30 9.65 6.10 11.94
CA VAL A 30 10.59 6.93 11.19
C VAL A 30 9.75 7.96 10.42
N SER A 31 10.03 9.24 10.61
CA SER A 31 9.39 10.31 9.85
C SER A 31 9.72 10.14 8.36
N ALA A 32 8.76 10.39 7.47
CA ALA A 32 9.00 10.36 6.03
C ALA A 32 10.13 11.32 5.58
N ALA A 33 10.50 12.30 6.41
CA ALA A 33 11.66 13.18 6.20
C ALA A 33 13.02 12.48 6.44
N ASP A 34 13.01 11.35 7.15
CA ASP A 34 14.21 10.60 7.54
C ASP A 34 14.43 9.34 6.68
N ASP A 35 13.55 9.08 5.69
CA ASP A 35 13.65 7.98 4.75
C ASP A 35 13.83 8.49 3.30
N PRO A 36 15.07 8.82 2.90
CA PRO A 36 15.35 9.32 1.55
C PRO A 36 15.08 8.28 0.46
N LEU A 37 15.17 6.98 0.79
CA LEU A 37 14.91 5.91 -0.16
C LEU A 37 13.41 5.76 -0.43
N GLY A 38 12.58 5.72 0.60
CA GLY A 38 11.11 5.72 0.46
C GLY A 38 10.61 6.95 -0.29
N ALA A 39 11.20 8.15 -0.03
CA ALA A 39 10.90 9.34 -0.79
C ALA A 39 11.27 9.23 -2.27
N ALA A 40 12.40 8.58 -2.61
CA ALA A 40 12.82 8.34 -3.98
C ALA A 40 11.89 7.31 -4.69
N VAL A 41 11.45 6.28 -3.97
CA VAL A 41 10.47 5.30 -4.46
C VAL A 41 9.13 5.98 -4.77
N GLU A 42 8.67 6.87 -3.88
CA GLU A 42 7.44 7.63 -4.11
C GLU A 42 7.56 8.65 -5.26
N ALA A 43 8.74 9.27 -5.45
CA ALA A 43 9.00 10.10 -6.61
C ALA A 43 8.96 9.30 -7.91
N ALA A 44 9.55 8.10 -7.93
CA ALA A 44 9.53 7.21 -9.08
C ALA A 44 8.12 6.74 -9.45
N ARG A 45 7.22 6.58 -8.47
CA ARG A 45 5.79 6.33 -8.69
C ARG A 45 5.15 7.39 -9.58
N LYS A 46 5.52 8.66 -9.40
CA LYS A 46 4.93 9.77 -10.16
C LYS A 46 5.41 9.82 -11.61
N THR A 47 6.66 9.50 -11.85
CA THR A 47 7.29 9.64 -13.17
C THR A 47 7.22 8.38 -14.02
N HIS A 48 7.28 7.19 -13.39
CA HIS A 48 7.47 5.90 -14.06
C HIS A 48 8.66 5.92 -15.05
N GLU A 49 9.70 6.72 -14.73
CA GLU A 49 10.89 6.81 -15.57
C GLU A 49 11.76 5.56 -15.40
N GLU A 50 11.88 4.79 -16.47
CA GLU A 50 12.51 3.46 -16.44
C GLU A 50 13.97 3.48 -15.96
N LYS A 51 14.75 4.50 -16.33
CA LYS A 51 16.13 4.65 -15.84
C LYS A 51 16.18 4.88 -14.33
N GLN A 52 15.27 5.69 -13.81
CA GLN A 52 15.14 5.93 -12.38
C GLN A 52 14.74 4.64 -11.65
N LEU A 53 13.75 3.90 -12.18
CA LEU A 53 13.33 2.60 -11.63
C LEU A 53 14.48 1.58 -11.64
N GLN A 54 15.27 1.51 -12.71
CA GLN A 54 16.45 0.62 -12.78
C GLN A 54 17.50 0.99 -11.72
N SER A 55 17.79 2.28 -11.53
CA SER A 55 18.72 2.76 -10.51
C SER A 55 18.25 2.41 -9.11
N LEU A 56 16.98 2.69 -8.80
CA LEU A 56 16.37 2.37 -7.49
C LEU A 56 16.39 0.86 -7.22
N LYS A 57 16.03 0.06 -8.22
CA LYS A 57 16.07 -1.40 -8.12
C LYS A 57 17.49 -1.88 -7.75
N ALA A 58 18.51 -1.41 -8.46
CA ALA A 58 19.90 -1.80 -8.19
C ALA A 58 20.36 -1.39 -6.78
N GLN A 59 19.99 -0.19 -6.32
CA GLN A 59 20.27 0.27 -4.96
C GLN A 59 19.59 -0.60 -3.91
N LEU A 60 18.29 -0.90 -4.08
CA LEU A 60 17.53 -1.76 -3.17
C LEU A 60 18.11 -3.17 -3.11
N GLU A 61 18.47 -3.78 -4.25
CA GLU A 61 19.10 -5.09 -4.30
C GLU A 61 20.45 -5.11 -3.57
N GLN A 62 21.25 -4.05 -3.71
CA GLN A 62 22.51 -3.90 -2.97
C GLN A 62 22.27 -3.77 -1.45
N MET A 63 21.28 -2.98 -1.03
CA MET A 63 20.93 -2.82 0.39
C MET A 63 20.37 -4.10 1.00
N ILE A 64 19.54 -4.83 0.26
CA ILE A 64 19.02 -6.15 0.67
C ILE A 64 20.17 -7.16 0.86
N ALA A 65 21.17 -7.13 -0.01
CA ALA A 65 22.33 -8.01 0.15
C ALA A 65 23.11 -7.73 1.45
N GLN A 66 23.10 -6.47 1.92
CA GLN A 66 23.73 -6.08 3.20
C GLN A 66 22.79 -6.32 4.39
N ASN A 67 21.47 -6.18 4.21
CA ASN A 67 20.45 -6.29 5.26
C ASN A 67 19.31 -7.23 4.83
N PRO A 68 19.52 -8.54 4.73
CA PRO A 68 18.57 -9.49 4.15
C PRO A 68 17.31 -9.75 5.00
N ASN A 69 17.23 -9.15 6.19
CA ASN A 69 16.08 -9.26 7.09
C ASN A 69 15.33 -7.93 7.28
N ASP A 70 15.61 -6.93 6.46
CA ASP A 70 14.87 -5.67 6.47
C ASP A 70 13.63 -5.77 5.57
N ALA A 71 12.46 -5.87 6.20
CA ALA A 71 11.18 -5.96 5.51
C ALA A 71 10.86 -4.72 4.66
N GLY A 72 11.29 -3.53 5.08
CA GLY A 72 11.05 -2.26 4.37
C GLY A 72 11.70 -2.26 3.00
N LEU A 73 12.94 -2.75 2.90
CA LEU A 73 13.66 -2.84 1.62
C LEU A 73 12.95 -3.75 0.61
N TYR A 74 12.37 -4.86 1.08
CA TYR A 74 11.61 -5.75 0.22
C TYR A 74 10.28 -5.15 -0.21
N LEU A 75 9.59 -4.38 0.66
CA LEU A 75 8.40 -3.65 0.29
C LEU A 75 8.69 -2.61 -0.79
N ASP A 76 9.77 -1.86 -0.65
CA ASP A 76 10.16 -0.86 -1.63
C ASP A 76 10.61 -1.49 -2.96
N LEU A 77 11.30 -2.63 -2.91
CA LEU A 77 11.61 -3.39 -4.12
C LEU A 77 10.34 -3.89 -4.83
N ALA A 78 9.34 -4.36 -4.07
CA ALA A 78 8.06 -4.78 -4.61
C ALA A 78 7.31 -3.61 -5.28
N LYS A 79 7.30 -2.42 -4.66
CA LYS A 79 6.73 -1.20 -5.25
C LYS A 79 7.44 -0.81 -6.55
N VAL A 80 8.77 -0.82 -6.57
CA VAL A 80 9.56 -0.52 -7.79
C VAL A 80 9.24 -1.50 -8.91
N GLN A 81 9.08 -2.79 -8.60
CA GLN A 81 8.66 -3.80 -9.58
C GLN A 81 7.20 -3.58 -10.06
N GLU A 82 6.29 -3.13 -9.19
CA GLU A 82 4.94 -2.71 -9.57
C GLU A 82 4.98 -1.53 -10.56
N TYR A 83 5.87 -0.56 -10.37
CA TYR A 83 6.01 0.57 -11.30
C TYR A 83 6.60 0.15 -12.66
N PHE A 84 7.52 -0.81 -12.70
CA PHE A 84 7.93 -1.45 -13.96
C PHE A 84 6.76 -2.15 -14.65
N LEU A 85 5.92 -2.86 -13.88
CA LEU A 85 4.72 -3.48 -14.42
C LEU A 85 3.82 -2.44 -15.12
N ASP A 86 3.58 -1.28 -14.49
CA ASP A 86 2.78 -0.20 -15.09
C ASP A 86 3.40 0.35 -16.40
N VAL A 87 4.73 0.48 -16.45
CA VAL A 87 5.47 0.86 -17.67
C VAL A 87 5.23 -0.17 -18.78
N TYR A 88 5.38 -1.46 -18.48
CA TYR A 88 5.24 -2.52 -19.48
C TYR A 88 3.79 -2.72 -19.92
N GLU A 89 2.81 -2.58 -19.01
CA GLU A 89 1.39 -2.58 -19.40
C GLU A 89 1.06 -1.40 -20.33
N THR A 90 1.59 -0.21 -20.06
CA THR A 90 1.43 0.97 -20.92
C THR A 90 1.97 0.71 -22.33
N ARG A 91 3.09 -0.01 -22.44
CA ARG A 91 3.71 -0.41 -23.71
C ARG A 91 3.05 -1.64 -24.33
N ARG A 92 2.11 -2.28 -23.66
CA ARG A 92 1.45 -3.54 -24.05
C ARG A 92 2.43 -4.71 -24.15
N ASP A 93 3.55 -4.65 -23.44
CA ASP A 93 4.52 -5.75 -23.33
C ASP A 93 4.07 -6.74 -22.25
N LYS A 94 3.21 -7.68 -22.64
CA LYS A 94 2.65 -8.68 -21.72
C LYS A 94 3.71 -9.59 -21.10
N LYS A 95 4.82 -9.87 -21.83
CA LYS A 95 5.87 -10.75 -21.31
C LYS A 95 6.62 -10.04 -20.19
N ALA A 96 7.13 -8.83 -20.45
CA ALA A 96 7.83 -8.04 -19.42
C ALA A 96 6.91 -7.71 -18.23
N ALA A 97 5.64 -7.41 -18.47
CA ALA A 97 4.64 -7.21 -17.42
C ALA A 97 4.45 -8.48 -16.56
N GLY A 98 4.40 -9.66 -17.17
CA GLY A 98 4.32 -10.94 -16.47
C GLY A 98 5.54 -11.20 -15.58
N GLU A 99 6.74 -10.92 -16.08
CA GLU A 99 7.99 -11.05 -15.32
C GLU A 99 8.06 -10.04 -14.16
N ALA A 100 7.62 -8.79 -14.37
CA ALA A 100 7.62 -7.75 -13.36
C ALA A 100 6.66 -8.08 -12.22
N VAL A 101 5.44 -8.55 -12.51
CA VAL A 101 4.49 -8.93 -11.46
C VAL A 101 4.98 -10.12 -10.64
N ASP A 102 5.70 -11.08 -11.25
CA ASP A 102 6.26 -12.20 -10.51
C ASP A 102 7.38 -11.75 -9.57
N LYS A 103 8.28 -10.88 -10.02
CA LYS A 103 9.33 -10.29 -9.17
C LYS A 103 8.75 -9.42 -8.04
N ALA A 104 7.69 -8.67 -8.31
CA ALA A 104 6.99 -7.90 -7.28
C ALA A 104 6.36 -8.83 -6.22
N LEU A 105 5.73 -9.93 -6.65
CA LEU A 105 5.15 -10.93 -5.74
C LEU A 105 6.22 -11.57 -4.86
N ASP A 106 7.37 -11.96 -5.43
CA ASP A 106 8.46 -12.58 -4.67
C ASP A 106 8.99 -11.62 -3.58
N ALA A 107 9.22 -10.36 -3.95
CA ALA A 107 9.70 -9.34 -3.01
C ALA A 107 8.67 -9.05 -1.91
N ASP A 108 7.39 -8.85 -2.27
CA ASP A 108 6.35 -8.51 -1.31
C ASP A 108 6.03 -9.69 -0.35
N GLN A 109 6.02 -10.93 -0.86
CA GLN A 109 5.89 -12.11 -0.01
C GLN A 109 7.07 -12.23 0.97
N ARG A 110 8.28 -11.85 0.55
CA ARG A 110 9.42 -11.81 1.47
C ARG A 110 9.27 -10.71 2.52
N CYS A 111 8.75 -9.54 2.16
CA CYS A 111 8.40 -8.49 3.12
C CYS A 111 7.43 -9.04 4.18
N ILE A 112 6.33 -9.69 3.78
CA ILE A 112 5.32 -10.24 4.69
C ILE A 112 5.90 -11.36 5.58
N GLN A 113 6.79 -12.22 5.06
CA GLN A 113 7.48 -13.23 5.86
C GLN A 113 8.32 -12.61 6.99
N LEU A 114 8.90 -11.43 6.76
CA LEU A 114 9.71 -10.71 7.74
C LEU A 114 8.86 -9.85 8.68
N ASN A 115 7.76 -9.29 8.18
CA ASN A 115 6.83 -8.45 8.92
C ASN A 115 5.40 -8.60 8.37
N ASP A 116 4.60 -9.45 9.00
CA ASP A 116 3.20 -9.71 8.65
C ASP A 116 2.22 -8.63 9.13
N LYS A 117 2.72 -7.54 9.74
CA LYS A 117 1.91 -6.42 10.25
C LYS A 117 1.93 -5.19 9.35
N SER A 118 2.41 -5.32 8.12
CA SER A 118 2.43 -4.23 7.14
C SER A 118 1.13 -4.19 6.34
N ALA A 119 0.25 -3.22 6.64
CA ALA A 119 -0.96 -2.98 5.85
C ALA A 119 -0.64 -2.64 4.38
N ASP A 120 0.46 -1.92 4.14
CA ASP A 120 0.96 -1.61 2.79
C ASP A 120 1.34 -2.87 2.02
N ALA A 121 2.08 -3.80 2.64
CA ALA A 121 2.46 -5.04 1.99
C ALA A 121 1.24 -5.90 1.66
N HIS A 122 0.33 -6.13 2.61
CA HIS A 122 -0.90 -6.88 2.33
C HIS A 122 -1.76 -6.24 1.23
N SER A 123 -1.87 -4.90 1.19
CA SER A 123 -2.62 -4.22 0.14
C SER A 123 -1.92 -4.33 -1.23
N LEU A 124 -0.58 -4.26 -1.26
CA LEU A 124 0.20 -4.47 -2.48
C LEU A 124 0.08 -5.91 -2.98
N LEU A 125 0.15 -6.90 -2.08
CA LEU A 125 -0.02 -8.31 -2.43
C LEU A 125 -1.39 -8.58 -3.05
N ALA A 126 -2.45 -7.96 -2.51
CA ALA A 126 -3.80 -8.03 -3.09
C ALA A 126 -3.83 -7.46 -4.52
N ASP A 127 -3.21 -6.31 -4.75
CA ASP A 127 -3.12 -5.68 -6.07
C ASP A 127 -2.33 -6.56 -7.06
N LEU A 128 -1.19 -7.11 -6.65
CA LEU A 128 -0.37 -7.99 -7.48
C LEU A 128 -1.11 -9.27 -7.87
N TYR A 129 -1.89 -9.87 -6.97
CA TYR A 129 -2.78 -10.98 -7.32
C TYR A 129 -3.86 -10.56 -8.32
N GLY A 130 -4.41 -9.35 -8.17
CA GLY A 130 -5.33 -8.77 -9.16
C GLY A 130 -4.68 -8.61 -10.54
N ARG A 131 -3.41 -8.16 -10.60
CA ARG A 131 -2.63 -8.07 -11.85
C ARG A 131 -2.40 -9.45 -12.48
N LYS A 132 -2.11 -10.50 -11.68
CA LYS A 132 -2.02 -11.89 -12.19
C LYS A 132 -3.31 -12.35 -12.84
N ILE A 133 -4.47 -11.94 -12.33
CA ILE A 133 -5.77 -12.24 -12.97
C ILE A 133 -5.90 -11.50 -14.30
N SER A 134 -5.54 -10.20 -14.34
CA SER A 134 -5.67 -9.35 -15.53
C SER A 134 -4.72 -9.75 -16.67
N LEU A 135 -3.49 -10.14 -16.33
CA LEU A 135 -2.46 -10.55 -17.31
C LEU A 135 -2.65 -11.99 -17.80
N GLY A 136 -3.25 -12.82 -16.95
CA GLY A 136 -3.46 -14.24 -17.24
C GLY A 136 -4.79 -14.53 -17.94
N ASN A 137 -5.09 -15.82 -18.07
CA ASN A 137 -6.43 -16.26 -18.47
C ASN A 137 -7.37 -16.16 -17.24
N ALA A 138 -8.33 -15.25 -17.27
CA ALA A 138 -9.23 -14.97 -16.16
C ALA A 138 -10.03 -16.21 -15.69
N MET A 139 -10.31 -17.17 -16.57
CA MET A 139 -11.02 -18.41 -16.23
C MET A 139 -10.21 -19.28 -15.26
N PHE A 140 -8.89 -19.32 -15.39
CA PHE A 140 -8.01 -20.08 -14.50
C PHE A 140 -7.41 -19.23 -13.37
N ALA A 141 -7.03 -18.00 -13.69
CA ALA A 141 -6.41 -17.10 -12.74
C ALA A 141 -7.43 -16.55 -11.70
N GLY A 142 -8.68 -16.31 -12.11
CA GLY A 142 -9.73 -15.82 -11.23
C GLY A 142 -10.00 -16.72 -10.02
N PRO A 143 -10.30 -18.01 -10.19
CA PRO A 143 -10.47 -18.96 -9.09
C PRO A 143 -9.21 -19.13 -8.22
N LYS A 144 -8.02 -19.04 -8.81
CA LYS A 144 -6.75 -19.20 -8.11
C LYS A 144 -6.39 -18.00 -7.24
N PHE A 145 -6.55 -16.77 -7.76
CA PHE A 145 -6.06 -15.56 -7.12
C PHE A 145 -7.18 -14.70 -6.50
N GLY A 146 -8.43 -14.81 -6.97
CA GLY A 146 -9.55 -14.02 -6.44
C GLY A 146 -9.79 -14.15 -4.94
N PRO A 147 -9.79 -15.36 -4.34
CA PRO A 147 -9.84 -15.52 -2.90
C PRO A 147 -8.68 -14.85 -2.17
N LYS A 148 -7.45 -14.93 -2.73
CA LYS A 148 -6.26 -14.30 -2.16
C LYS A 148 -6.35 -12.76 -2.16
N VAL A 149 -6.87 -12.15 -3.23
CA VAL A 149 -7.14 -10.70 -3.27
C VAL A 149 -8.04 -10.28 -2.11
N LYS A 150 -9.12 -11.03 -1.85
CA LYS A 150 -10.05 -10.72 -0.76
C LYS A 150 -9.42 -10.90 0.61
N GLU A 151 -8.65 -11.96 0.80
CA GLU A 151 -7.96 -12.27 2.05
C GLU A 151 -6.95 -11.18 2.40
N GLU A 152 -6.08 -10.82 1.46
CA GLU A 152 -5.03 -9.84 1.70
C GLU A 152 -5.59 -8.42 1.92
N ASN A 153 -6.63 -8.02 1.18
CA ASN A 153 -7.33 -6.77 1.47
C ASN A 153 -8.02 -6.76 2.84
N ALA A 154 -8.57 -7.89 3.29
CA ALA A 154 -9.16 -7.99 4.62
C ALA A 154 -8.10 -7.86 5.73
N LYS A 155 -6.91 -8.48 5.55
CA LYS A 155 -5.77 -8.32 6.46
C LYS A 155 -5.28 -6.88 6.51
N ALA A 156 -5.07 -6.27 5.34
CA ALA A 156 -4.63 -4.88 5.24
C ALA A 156 -5.60 -3.93 5.97
N MET A 157 -6.91 -4.11 5.76
CA MET A 157 -7.95 -3.31 6.41
C MET A 157 -7.98 -3.52 7.93
N ALA A 158 -7.73 -4.73 8.41
CA ALA A 158 -7.68 -5.02 9.85
C ALA A 158 -6.43 -4.43 10.52
N LEU A 159 -5.34 -4.24 9.76
CA LEU A 159 -4.08 -3.68 10.26
C LEU A 159 -4.11 -2.14 10.29
N ASP A 160 -4.66 -1.50 9.25
CA ASP A 160 -4.74 -0.03 9.17
C ASP A 160 -5.90 0.40 8.26
N ASP A 161 -7.04 0.71 8.85
CA ASP A 161 -8.25 1.18 8.18
C ASP A 161 -8.21 2.67 7.78
N LYS A 162 -7.12 3.38 8.12
CA LYS A 162 -6.87 4.77 7.72
C LYS A 162 -5.85 4.92 6.60
N ASN A 163 -5.24 3.84 6.19
CA ASN A 163 -4.25 3.84 5.13
C ASN A 163 -4.89 4.07 3.76
N PRO A 164 -4.52 5.13 3.03
CA PRO A 164 -5.10 5.44 1.72
C PRO A 164 -4.84 4.35 0.67
N ARG A 165 -3.69 3.63 0.76
CA ARG A 165 -3.37 2.54 -0.16
C ARG A 165 -4.31 1.35 0.03
N VAL A 166 -4.66 1.03 1.27
CA VAL A 166 -5.60 -0.05 1.59
C VAL A 166 -6.98 0.21 0.99
N TRP A 167 -7.50 1.43 1.13
CA TRP A 167 -8.76 1.82 0.51
C TRP A 167 -8.70 1.82 -1.02
N ALA A 168 -7.57 2.24 -1.61
CA ALA A 168 -7.38 2.18 -3.06
C ALA A 168 -7.37 0.74 -3.58
N SER A 169 -6.69 -0.19 -2.91
CA SER A 169 -6.68 -1.60 -3.26
C SER A 169 -8.06 -2.23 -3.16
N LEU A 170 -8.79 -1.97 -2.07
CA LEU A 170 -10.18 -2.42 -1.90
C LEU A 170 -11.08 -1.86 -3.03
N GLY A 171 -10.90 -0.60 -3.41
CA GLY A 171 -11.60 0.02 -4.54
C GLY A 171 -11.35 -0.72 -5.86
N ARG A 172 -10.09 -1.07 -6.14
CA ARG A 172 -9.72 -1.88 -7.32
C ARG A 172 -10.33 -3.28 -7.27
N GLN A 173 -10.33 -3.92 -6.11
CA GLN A 173 -10.99 -5.22 -5.92
C GLN A 173 -12.48 -5.14 -6.32
N TYR A 174 -13.24 -4.18 -5.80
CA TYR A 174 -14.66 -4.04 -6.14
C TYR A 174 -14.90 -3.69 -7.60
N LEU A 175 -14.04 -2.86 -8.21
CA LEU A 175 -14.16 -2.45 -9.61
C LEU A 175 -13.89 -3.60 -10.58
N MET A 176 -12.84 -4.37 -10.32
CA MET A 176 -12.32 -5.37 -11.26
C MET A 176 -13.00 -6.74 -11.10
N THR A 177 -13.57 -7.01 -9.94
CA THR A 177 -14.30 -8.28 -9.69
C THR A 177 -15.64 -8.27 -10.44
N PRO A 178 -16.02 -9.35 -11.15
CA PRO A 178 -17.37 -9.48 -11.71
C PRO A 178 -18.45 -9.43 -10.60
N LYS A 179 -19.62 -8.87 -10.91
CA LYS A 179 -20.73 -8.70 -9.96
C LYS A 179 -21.11 -10.03 -9.25
N MET A 180 -21.16 -11.12 -10.00
CA MET A 180 -21.49 -12.46 -9.49
C MET A 180 -20.49 -12.98 -8.45
N PHE A 181 -19.26 -12.43 -8.41
CA PHE A 181 -18.21 -12.78 -7.43
C PHE A 181 -18.01 -11.69 -6.36
N GLY A 182 -18.93 -10.72 -6.27
CA GLY A 182 -18.91 -9.69 -5.24
C GLY A 182 -18.30 -8.36 -5.69
N GLY A 183 -18.13 -8.14 -6.98
CA GLY A 183 -17.80 -6.83 -7.54
C GLY A 183 -18.95 -5.84 -7.38
N ASP A 184 -18.62 -4.58 -7.09
CA ASP A 184 -19.59 -3.53 -6.80
C ASP A 184 -19.01 -2.16 -7.14
N VAL A 185 -19.56 -1.52 -8.17
CA VAL A 185 -19.07 -0.22 -8.64
C VAL A 185 -19.34 0.89 -7.62
N ALA A 186 -20.44 0.82 -6.88
CA ALA A 186 -20.74 1.84 -5.87
C ALA A 186 -19.76 1.75 -4.70
N LYS A 187 -19.47 0.53 -4.21
CA LYS A 187 -18.44 0.31 -3.18
C LYS A 187 -17.03 0.67 -3.67
N SER A 188 -16.75 0.46 -4.95
CA SER A 188 -15.48 0.90 -5.54
C SER A 188 -15.32 2.42 -5.47
N ILE A 189 -16.35 3.18 -5.86
CA ILE A 189 -16.37 4.65 -5.79
C ILE A 189 -16.17 5.10 -4.33
N GLU A 190 -16.94 4.55 -3.40
CA GLU A 190 -16.82 4.85 -1.96
C GLU A 190 -15.39 4.60 -1.45
N SER A 191 -14.80 3.46 -1.81
CA SER A 191 -13.45 3.10 -1.37
C SER A 191 -12.40 4.08 -1.91
N PHE A 192 -12.46 4.47 -3.18
CA PHE A 192 -11.55 5.47 -3.73
C PHE A 192 -11.75 6.85 -3.12
N GLN A 193 -12.99 7.25 -2.83
CA GLN A 193 -13.27 8.50 -2.12
C GLN A 193 -12.70 8.49 -0.71
N LYS A 194 -12.79 7.38 0.04
CA LYS A 194 -12.14 7.23 1.34
C LYS A 194 -10.62 7.28 1.23
N SER A 195 -10.02 6.61 0.24
CA SER A 195 -8.58 6.73 -0.03
C SER A 195 -8.16 8.18 -0.21
N LEU A 196 -8.91 8.96 -1.03
CA LEU A 196 -8.63 10.37 -1.31
C LEU A 196 -8.94 11.30 -0.12
N ALA A 197 -9.80 10.89 0.80
CA ALA A 197 -10.04 11.62 2.05
C ALA A 197 -8.85 11.50 3.01
N PHE A 198 -8.12 10.39 3.01
CA PHE A 198 -6.90 10.22 3.78
C PHE A 198 -5.67 10.82 3.10
N ASP A 199 -5.60 10.75 1.76
CA ASP A 199 -4.52 11.35 0.97
C ASP A 199 -5.06 11.88 -0.36
N SER A 200 -5.33 13.19 -0.43
CA SER A 200 -5.85 13.86 -1.61
C SER A 200 -4.83 14.02 -2.74
N SER A 201 -3.55 13.76 -2.51
CA SER A 201 -2.47 13.90 -3.50
C SER A 201 -2.30 12.69 -4.43
N ARG A 202 -3.09 11.63 -4.23
CA ARG A 202 -2.97 10.38 -4.99
C ARG A 202 -3.63 10.50 -6.37
N ASP A 203 -2.84 10.85 -7.36
CA ASP A 203 -3.23 10.95 -8.77
C ASP A 203 -3.77 9.63 -9.35
N GLU A 204 -3.12 8.50 -9.05
CA GLU A 204 -3.55 7.16 -9.45
C GLU A 204 -4.94 6.81 -8.92
N THR A 205 -5.22 7.11 -7.66
CA THR A 205 -6.53 6.85 -7.06
C THR A 205 -7.63 7.64 -7.77
N ARG A 206 -7.34 8.86 -8.22
CA ARG A 206 -8.29 9.66 -9.03
C ARG A 206 -8.56 9.03 -10.39
N VAL A 207 -7.55 8.46 -11.04
CA VAL A 207 -7.74 7.72 -12.30
C VAL A 207 -8.63 6.48 -12.08
N TRP A 208 -8.41 5.74 -11.01
CA TRP A 208 -9.26 4.58 -10.68
C TRP A 208 -10.69 5.00 -10.32
N LEU A 209 -10.87 6.12 -9.62
CA LEU A 209 -12.17 6.71 -9.36
C LEU A 209 -12.87 7.11 -10.67
N ALA A 210 -12.15 7.72 -11.62
CA ALA A 210 -12.68 8.06 -12.94
C ALA A 210 -13.15 6.80 -13.70
N LYS A 211 -12.36 5.71 -13.68
CA LYS A 211 -12.77 4.43 -14.27
C LYS A 211 -14.03 3.86 -13.60
N SER A 212 -14.20 4.05 -12.31
CA SER A 212 -15.41 3.62 -11.58
C SER A 212 -16.63 4.41 -11.99
N PHE A 213 -16.52 5.75 -12.11
CA PHE A 213 -17.60 6.60 -12.62
C PHE A 213 -17.94 6.27 -14.07
N GLN A 214 -16.94 6.02 -14.92
CA GLN A 214 -17.17 5.58 -16.30
C GLN A 214 -17.97 4.27 -16.34
N LYS A 215 -17.60 3.29 -15.51
CA LYS A 215 -18.30 2.00 -15.42
C LYS A 215 -19.73 2.17 -14.87
N GLN A 216 -19.96 3.18 -14.02
CA GLN A 216 -21.29 3.55 -13.52
C GLN A 216 -22.13 4.26 -14.59
N GLY A 217 -21.52 4.83 -15.64
CA GLY A 217 -22.16 5.63 -16.68
C GLY A 217 -22.12 7.15 -16.42
N ASP A 218 -21.52 7.60 -15.32
CA ASP A 218 -21.38 9.03 -14.98
C ASP A 218 -20.13 9.63 -15.65
N ARG A 219 -20.29 9.98 -16.94
CA ARG A 219 -19.18 10.53 -17.73
C ARG A 219 -18.71 11.91 -17.23
N ALA A 220 -19.60 12.68 -16.60
CA ALA A 220 -19.23 14.01 -16.10
C ALA A 220 -18.26 13.89 -14.93
N LYS A 221 -18.59 13.06 -13.93
CA LYS A 221 -17.69 12.80 -12.79
C LYS A 221 -16.42 12.05 -13.20
N ALA A 222 -16.48 11.18 -14.21
CA ALA A 222 -15.30 10.52 -14.73
C ALA A 222 -14.30 11.53 -15.30
N ARG A 223 -14.77 12.51 -16.11
CA ARG A 223 -13.91 13.58 -16.64
C ARG A 223 -13.36 14.49 -15.56
N ASP A 224 -14.18 14.88 -14.59
CA ASP A 224 -13.73 15.71 -13.45
C ASP A 224 -12.62 15.01 -12.66
N ALA A 225 -12.80 13.75 -12.30
CA ALA A 225 -11.81 12.99 -11.56
C ALA A 225 -10.47 12.86 -12.32
N VAL A 226 -10.52 12.63 -13.65
CA VAL A 226 -9.28 12.53 -14.44
C VAL A 226 -8.61 13.89 -14.65
N GLN A 227 -9.37 14.99 -14.77
CA GLN A 227 -8.81 16.35 -14.83
C GLN A 227 -8.04 16.68 -13.54
N HIS A 228 -8.58 16.31 -12.38
CA HIS A 228 -7.88 16.46 -11.12
C HIS A 228 -6.61 15.59 -11.04
N ALA A 229 -6.60 14.38 -11.61
CA ALA A 229 -5.40 13.57 -11.70
C ALA A 229 -4.33 14.24 -12.57
N VAL A 230 -4.70 14.78 -13.73
CA VAL A 230 -3.81 15.53 -14.63
C VAL A 230 -3.25 16.78 -13.95
N ALA A 231 -4.08 17.51 -13.18
CA ALA A 231 -3.61 18.70 -12.45
C ALA A 231 -2.57 18.34 -11.36
N LEU A 232 -2.69 17.16 -10.72
CA LEU A 232 -1.73 16.68 -9.73
C LEU A 232 -0.44 16.16 -10.36
N ASN A 233 -0.52 15.53 -11.53
CA ASN A 233 0.62 14.88 -12.17
C ASN A 233 0.50 14.96 -13.70
N PRO A 234 0.75 16.14 -14.30
CA PRO A 234 0.59 16.37 -15.73
C PRO A 234 1.59 15.59 -16.58
N ASP A 235 2.73 15.22 -16.02
CA ASP A 235 3.82 14.54 -16.74
C ASP A 235 3.73 13.01 -16.69
N SER A 236 2.84 12.46 -15.88
CA SER A 236 2.64 11.00 -15.81
C SER A 236 2.09 10.44 -17.12
N PRO A 237 2.82 9.53 -17.80
CA PRO A 237 2.31 8.85 -19.00
C PRO A 237 1.03 8.07 -18.70
N TRP A 238 0.95 7.47 -17.51
CA TRP A 238 -0.20 6.68 -17.08
C TRP A 238 -1.46 7.55 -16.89
N VAL A 239 -1.33 8.70 -16.25
CA VAL A 239 -2.43 9.67 -16.08
C VAL A 239 -2.88 10.22 -17.42
N ARG A 240 -1.95 10.59 -18.33
CA ARG A 240 -2.27 11.07 -19.69
C ARG A 240 -2.98 10.00 -20.50
N ASN A 241 -2.55 8.74 -20.45
CA ASN A 241 -3.23 7.66 -21.15
C ASN A 241 -4.66 7.47 -20.64
N ALA A 242 -4.88 7.57 -19.33
CA ALA A 242 -6.21 7.51 -18.75
C ALA A 242 -7.08 8.68 -19.24
N ALA A 243 -6.56 9.90 -19.25
CA ALA A 243 -7.26 11.08 -19.76
C ALA A 243 -7.69 10.90 -21.23
N ASN A 244 -6.80 10.41 -22.08
CA ASN A 244 -7.08 10.16 -23.49
C ASN A 244 -8.14 9.05 -23.70
N SER A 245 -8.24 8.08 -22.80
CA SER A 245 -9.20 6.97 -22.90
C SER A 245 -10.61 7.33 -22.42
N LEU A 246 -10.77 8.44 -21.69
CA LEU A 246 -12.02 8.89 -21.09
C LEU A 246 -12.66 10.07 -21.84
N ASN A 247 -11.96 10.66 -22.81
CA ASN A 247 -12.46 11.66 -23.76
C ASN A 247 -13.08 10.99 -24.97
#